data_6dd95a9a8a9d5113d03c3af88aad8a22
#
_entry.id   6dd95a9a8a9d5113d03c3af88aad8a22
#
_cell.length_a   1.000
_cell.length_b   1.000
_cell.length_c   1.000
_cell.angle_alpha   90.00
_cell.angle_beta   90.00
_cell.angle_gamma   90.00
#
_symmetry.space_group_name_H-M   'P 1'
#
loop_
_entity.id
_entity.type
_entity.pdbx_description
1 polymer ?
#
loop_
_entity_poly.entity_id
_entity_poly.type
_entity_poly.pdbx_seq_one_letter_code
_entity_poly.pdbx_strand_id
1 'polypeptide(L)'
;MISRTLFQRGIARGVLTLLREKQWLTALGALFGVFVMVQLLVFVLTGLEGMQAMLRNRTDLQLEIHASATDSEVQLFYSALTRLPYVQDADFIIKEKAYEQTRSTDPKLIGFLEQYRMQNPFGDTISVSLTTLNDYSSFAAFIERPEWKSVINPTYLSEITDQEQQVFSLLAITRAGRLLTIIILALTVVALVFITTELVRRRAIARSDEVLVERLAGAQPLSIALPFITEAAVLLLISIILSSAVMVIFIAILPLIIPAFQTQGALGPLQAEITPLLRTMLPMLILTEMAIAPLIAVCGAWLGIRPQVESPRISFAV
;
A
#
# COMPACT_ATOMS: atom_id res chain seq x y z
N MET A 1 -8.42 39.04 -15.90
CA MET A 1 -7.20 38.95 -15.05
C MET A 1 -7.61 39.36 -13.62
N ILE A 2 -7.70 38.40 -12.68
CA ILE A 2 -8.07 38.71 -11.29
C ILE A 2 -6.92 39.48 -10.68
N SER A 3 -7.17 40.68 -10.12
CA SER A 3 -6.12 41.44 -9.47
C SER A 3 -5.59 40.66 -8.26
N ARG A 4 -4.27 40.67 -8.02
CA ARG A 4 -3.60 40.00 -6.90
C ARG A 4 -4.24 40.33 -5.54
N THR A 5 -4.77 41.53 -5.42
CA THR A 5 -5.46 42.02 -4.21
C THR A 5 -6.85 41.37 -4.00
N LEU A 6 -7.60 41.08 -5.08
CA LEU A 6 -8.89 40.39 -4.98
C LEU A 6 -8.68 38.93 -4.56
N PHE A 7 -7.66 38.26 -5.08
CA PHE A 7 -7.30 36.91 -4.71
C PHE A 7 -6.92 36.81 -3.22
N GLN A 8 -6.04 37.69 -2.74
CA GLN A 8 -5.64 37.72 -1.33
C GLN A 8 -6.82 37.99 -0.37
N ARG A 9 -7.72 38.92 -0.75
CA ARG A 9 -8.91 39.22 0.05
C ARG A 9 -9.89 38.04 0.09
N GLY A 10 -10.04 37.32 -1.02
CA GLY A 10 -10.89 36.12 -1.10
C GLY A 10 -10.39 35.01 -0.18
N ILE A 11 -9.07 34.75 -0.17
CA ILE A 11 -8.45 33.78 0.72
C ILE A 11 -8.61 34.17 2.20
N ALA A 12 -8.27 35.41 2.55
CA ALA A 12 -8.40 35.89 3.94
C ALA A 12 -9.85 35.80 4.43
N ARG A 13 -10.82 36.13 3.57
CA ARG A 13 -12.24 36.04 3.88
C ARG A 13 -12.67 34.61 4.13
N GLY A 14 -12.26 33.66 3.26
CA GLY A 14 -12.56 32.23 3.43
C GLY A 14 -12.05 31.67 4.76
N VAL A 15 -10.81 31.95 5.13
CA VAL A 15 -10.23 31.48 6.40
C VAL A 15 -10.94 32.07 7.61
N LEU A 16 -11.21 33.39 7.61
CA LEU A 16 -11.87 34.07 8.73
C LEU A 16 -13.31 33.59 8.92
N THR A 17 -14.02 33.33 7.84
CA THR A 17 -15.41 32.87 7.88
C THR A 17 -15.49 31.43 8.40
N LEU A 18 -14.54 30.60 8.00
CA LEU A 18 -14.44 29.22 8.50
C LEU A 18 -14.34 29.17 10.03
N LEU A 19 -13.53 30.05 10.63
CA LEU A 19 -13.32 30.07 12.09
C LEU A 19 -14.54 30.59 12.87
N ARG A 20 -15.42 31.38 12.24
CA ARG A 20 -16.64 31.92 12.86
C ARG A 20 -17.81 30.93 12.92
N GLU A 21 -17.90 30.00 11.99
CA GLU A 21 -19.03 29.06 11.91
C GLU A 21 -18.74 27.79 12.72
N LYS A 22 -19.59 27.47 13.70
CA LYS A 22 -19.44 26.25 14.52
C LYS A 22 -19.60 24.93 13.71
N GLN A 23 -20.20 25.00 12.53
CA GLN A 23 -20.46 23.82 11.67
C GLN A 23 -19.20 23.27 10.95
N TRP A 24 -18.05 23.96 11.02
CA TRP A 24 -16.84 23.47 10.38
C TRP A 24 -16.30 22.17 11.01
N LEU A 25 -16.59 21.92 12.29
CA LEU A 25 -16.15 20.70 13.00
C LEU A 25 -16.80 19.43 12.44
N THR A 26 -18.09 19.49 12.09
CA THR A 26 -18.79 18.33 11.49
C THR A 26 -18.27 18.02 10.08
N ALA A 27 -17.99 19.07 9.31
CA ALA A 27 -17.40 18.94 7.98
C ALA A 27 -15.96 18.39 8.06
N LEU A 28 -15.16 18.92 9.01
CA LEU A 28 -13.82 18.41 9.28
C LEU A 28 -13.86 16.95 9.68
N GLY A 29 -14.77 16.56 10.58
CA GLY A 29 -14.89 15.15 11.02
C GLY A 29 -15.23 14.21 9.88
N ALA A 30 -16.11 14.59 8.96
CA ALA A 30 -16.43 13.78 7.80
C ALA A 30 -15.23 13.61 6.85
N LEU A 31 -14.56 14.70 6.50
CA LEU A 31 -13.36 14.67 5.64
C LEU A 31 -12.21 13.93 6.30
N PHE A 32 -11.97 14.16 7.59
CA PHE A 32 -10.99 13.44 8.39
C PHE A 32 -11.21 11.93 8.35
N GLY A 33 -12.46 11.47 8.57
CA GLY A 33 -12.79 10.05 8.51
C GLY A 33 -12.48 9.42 7.15
N VAL A 34 -12.74 10.14 6.06
CA VAL A 34 -12.43 9.67 4.71
C VAL A 34 -10.93 9.58 4.49
N PHE A 35 -10.13 10.58 4.91
CA PHE A 35 -8.66 10.53 4.77
C PHE A 35 -8.04 9.44 5.64
N VAL A 36 -8.53 9.23 6.86
CA VAL A 36 -8.11 8.09 7.70
C VAL A 36 -8.37 6.76 6.97
N MET A 37 -9.53 6.63 6.33
CA MET A 37 -9.86 5.42 5.56
C MET A 37 -8.91 5.23 4.36
N VAL A 38 -8.59 6.30 3.61
CA VAL A 38 -7.61 6.24 2.51
C VAL A 38 -6.25 5.78 3.01
N GLN A 39 -5.76 6.37 4.09
CA GLN A 39 -4.45 6.06 4.66
C GLN A 39 -4.40 4.64 5.23
N LEU A 40 -5.48 4.16 5.86
CA LEU A 40 -5.62 2.77 6.29
C LEU A 40 -5.59 1.78 5.11
N LEU A 41 -6.27 2.10 4.00
CA LEU A 41 -6.24 1.27 2.80
C LEU A 41 -4.82 1.17 2.22
N VAL A 42 -4.09 2.28 2.16
CA VAL A 42 -2.69 2.28 1.71
C VAL A 42 -1.81 1.52 2.68
N PHE A 43 -2.04 1.63 4.00
CA PHE A 43 -1.34 0.82 5.00
C PHE A 43 -1.56 -0.69 4.79
N VAL A 44 -2.79 -1.12 4.54
CA VAL A 44 -3.12 -2.53 4.24
C VAL A 44 -2.42 -2.98 2.95
N LEU A 45 -2.41 -2.13 1.91
CA LEU A 45 -1.72 -2.42 0.65
C LEU A 45 -0.20 -2.61 0.86
N THR A 46 0.42 -1.71 1.63
CA THR A 46 1.84 -1.82 2.02
C THR A 46 2.10 -3.09 2.83
N GLY A 47 1.16 -3.46 3.71
CA GLY A 47 1.21 -4.72 4.46
C GLY A 47 1.19 -5.96 3.56
N LEU A 48 0.35 -5.96 2.52
CA LEU A 48 0.31 -7.03 1.52
C LEU A 48 1.61 -7.10 0.71
N GLU A 49 2.20 -5.97 0.34
CA GLU A 49 3.49 -5.90 -0.34
C GLU A 49 4.63 -6.40 0.56
N GLY A 50 4.64 -6.01 1.83
CA GLY A 50 5.59 -6.52 2.83
C GLY A 50 5.47 -8.02 3.04
N MET A 51 4.24 -8.55 3.05
CA MET A 51 4.01 -10.00 3.13
C MET A 51 4.58 -10.74 1.90
N GLN A 52 4.40 -10.18 0.69
CA GLN A 52 5.01 -10.74 -0.53
C GLN A 52 6.54 -10.71 -0.46
N ALA A 53 7.12 -9.59 0.00
CA ALA A 53 8.57 -9.46 0.15
C ALA A 53 9.11 -10.46 1.17
N MET A 54 8.43 -10.62 2.32
CA MET A 54 8.79 -11.60 3.33
C MET A 54 8.74 -13.03 2.79
N LEU A 55 7.67 -13.38 2.04
CA LEU A 55 7.55 -14.69 1.42
C LEU A 55 8.68 -14.92 0.42
N ARG A 56 8.97 -13.94 -0.43
CA ARG A 56 10.07 -14.01 -1.39
C ARG A 56 11.42 -14.26 -0.70
N ASN A 57 11.71 -13.51 0.36
CA ASN A 57 12.98 -13.63 1.09
C ASN A 57 13.09 -14.93 1.92
N ARG A 58 11.95 -15.59 2.20
CA ARG A 58 11.92 -16.89 2.90
C ARG A 58 11.82 -18.09 1.97
N THR A 59 11.46 -17.87 0.70
CA THR A 59 11.36 -18.92 -0.30
C THR A 59 12.68 -19.04 -1.05
N ASP A 60 13.77 -19.29 -0.30
CA ASP A 60 14.94 -19.89 -0.88
C ASP A 60 14.56 -21.32 -1.25
N LEU A 61 14.30 -21.52 -2.55
CA LEU A 61 13.95 -22.82 -3.08
C LEU A 61 15.18 -23.70 -2.97
N GLN A 62 15.17 -24.63 -2.02
CA GLN A 62 16.26 -25.57 -1.85
C GLN A 62 15.99 -26.80 -2.71
N LEU A 63 16.80 -26.98 -3.74
CA LEU A 63 16.76 -28.14 -4.60
C LEU A 63 17.79 -29.17 -4.10
N GLU A 64 17.31 -30.25 -3.52
CA GLU A 64 18.20 -31.35 -3.12
C GLU A 64 18.67 -32.13 -4.35
N ILE A 65 19.98 -32.34 -4.41
CA ILE A 65 20.62 -33.08 -5.48
C ILE A 65 20.53 -34.57 -5.17
N HIS A 66 20.18 -35.36 -6.18
CA HIS A 66 20.12 -36.79 -6.04
C HIS A 66 21.54 -37.39 -5.79
N ALA A 67 21.64 -38.25 -4.80
CA ALA A 67 22.93 -38.83 -4.39
C ALA A 67 23.67 -39.61 -5.52
N SER A 68 22.98 -39.99 -6.59
CA SER A 68 23.55 -40.68 -7.76
C SER A 68 23.92 -39.73 -8.90
N ALA A 69 23.65 -38.43 -8.78
CA ALA A 69 24.01 -37.47 -9.82
C ALA A 69 25.52 -37.31 -9.94
N THR A 70 26.03 -37.25 -11.16
CA THR A 70 27.44 -37.02 -11.42
C THR A 70 27.75 -35.53 -11.35
N ASP A 71 29.00 -35.20 -10.94
CA ASP A 71 29.44 -33.78 -10.85
C ASP A 71 29.26 -33.03 -12.17
N SER A 72 29.41 -33.71 -13.30
CA SER A 72 29.19 -33.11 -14.64
C SER A 72 27.72 -32.75 -14.90
N GLU A 73 26.78 -33.61 -14.48
CA GLU A 73 25.33 -33.34 -14.60
C GLU A 73 24.92 -32.21 -13.68
N VAL A 74 25.43 -32.18 -12.46
CA VAL A 74 25.19 -31.09 -11.49
C VAL A 74 25.71 -29.76 -12.03
N GLN A 75 26.90 -29.73 -12.62
CA GLN A 75 27.49 -28.53 -13.21
C GLN A 75 26.68 -28.03 -14.43
N LEU A 76 26.21 -28.95 -15.28
CA LEU A 76 25.32 -28.61 -16.41
C LEU A 76 24.00 -28.04 -15.93
N PHE A 77 23.38 -28.66 -14.94
CA PHE A 77 22.16 -28.16 -14.33
C PHE A 77 22.35 -26.76 -13.72
N TYR A 78 23.39 -26.58 -12.89
CA TYR A 78 23.71 -25.29 -12.27
C TYR A 78 23.96 -24.20 -13.32
N SER A 79 24.70 -24.50 -14.37
CA SER A 79 24.96 -23.55 -15.45
C SER A 79 23.72 -23.20 -16.28
N ALA A 80 22.79 -24.15 -16.45
CA ALA A 80 21.51 -23.91 -17.10
C ALA A 80 20.59 -23.06 -16.22
N LEU A 81 20.58 -23.32 -14.89
CA LEU A 81 19.80 -22.62 -13.90
C LEU A 81 20.21 -21.13 -13.78
N THR A 82 21.49 -20.85 -13.69
CA THR A 82 22.03 -19.48 -13.57
C THR A 82 21.83 -18.61 -14.83
N ARG A 83 21.55 -19.23 -15.98
CA ARG A 83 21.24 -18.50 -17.22
C ARG A 83 19.80 -18.10 -17.35
N LEU A 84 18.92 -18.57 -16.47
CA LEU A 84 17.49 -18.23 -16.53
C LEU A 84 17.26 -16.78 -16.13
N PRO A 85 16.52 -15.99 -16.91
CA PRO A 85 16.34 -14.56 -16.68
C PRO A 85 15.54 -14.23 -15.42
N TYR A 86 14.83 -15.21 -14.88
CA TYR A 86 14.01 -15.08 -13.67
C TYR A 86 14.69 -15.62 -12.40
N VAL A 87 15.90 -16.18 -12.50
CA VAL A 87 16.73 -16.56 -11.38
C VAL A 87 17.59 -15.36 -10.99
N GLN A 88 17.45 -14.88 -9.76
CA GLN A 88 18.21 -13.76 -9.24
C GLN A 88 19.56 -14.21 -8.72
N ASP A 89 19.58 -15.31 -7.96
CA ASP A 89 20.76 -15.89 -7.36
C ASP A 89 20.61 -17.41 -7.24
N ALA A 90 21.72 -18.14 -7.30
CA ALA A 90 21.75 -19.58 -7.10
C ALA A 90 23.05 -19.96 -6.39
N ASP A 91 22.93 -20.47 -5.16
CA ASP A 91 24.05 -20.88 -4.34
C ASP A 91 24.10 -22.40 -4.19
N PHE A 92 25.27 -22.98 -4.44
CA PHE A 92 25.51 -24.40 -4.21
C PHE A 92 25.95 -24.61 -2.76
N ILE A 93 25.17 -25.35 -2.00
CA ILE A 93 25.40 -25.63 -0.59
C ILE A 93 25.73 -27.11 -0.45
N ILE A 94 26.98 -27.40 -0.14
CA ILE A 94 27.41 -28.78 0.16
C ILE A 94 26.83 -29.24 1.51
N LYS A 95 26.57 -30.53 1.63
CA LYS A 95 25.96 -31.16 2.82
C LYS A 95 26.64 -30.82 4.16
N GLU A 96 27.95 -30.60 4.17
CA GLU A 96 28.70 -30.18 5.35
C GLU A 96 28.35 -28.77 5.77
N LYS A 97 28.19 -27.84 4.80
CA LYS A 97 27.82 -26.45 5.04
C LYS A 97 26.35 -26.37 5.47
N ALA A 98 25.47 -27.20 4.88
CA ALA A 98 24.06 -27.31 5.29
C ALA A 98 23.95 -27.77 6.76
N TYR A 99 24.76 -28.74 7.17
CA TYR A 99 24.84 -29.22 8.56
C TYR A 99 25.25 -28.09 9.53
N GLU A 100 26.30 -27.32 9.19
CA GLU A 100 26.77 -26.21 10.03
C GLU A 100 25.75 -25.04 10.09
N GLN A 101 25.09 -24.73 8.98
CA GLN A 101 24.02 -23.74 8.95
C GLN A 101 22.85 -24.17 9.85
N THR A 102 22.43 -25.42 9.77
CA THR A 102 21.36 -25.95 10.63
C THR A 102 21.79 -25.97 12.09
N ARG A 103 23.08 -26.24 12.40
CA ARG A 103 23.64 -26.16 13.74
C ARG A 103 23.48 -24.76 14.37
N SER A 104 23.60 -23.72 13.56
CA SER A 104 23.41 -22.33 14.02
C SER A 104 21.93 -21.94 14.15
N THR A 105 21.07 -22.48 13.28
CA THR A 105 19.65 -22.11 13.18
C THR A 105 18.75 -22.96 14.08
N ASP A 106 19.02 -24.28 14.15
CA ASP A 106 18.30 -25.22 15.00
C ASP A 106 19.27 -26.17 15.74
N PRO A 107 19.90 -25.69 16.82
CA PRO A 107 20.83 -26.47 17.60
C PRO A 107 20.18 -27.70 18.29
N LYS A 108 18.84 -27.70 18.45
CA LYS A 108 18.12 -28.83 19.06
C LYS A 108 18.07 -30.03 18.12
N LEU A 109 17.83 -29.78 16.82
CA LEU A 109 17.82 -30.81 15.80
C LEU A 109 19.20 -31.45 15.68
N ILE A 110 20.24 -30.66 15.63
CA ILE A 110 21.64 -31.18 15.56
C ILE A 110 22.00 -31.94 16.83
N GLY A 111 21.65 -31.43 18.01
CA GLY A 111 21.84 -32.15 19.28
C GLY A 111 21.15 -33.52 19.31
N PHE A 112 19.96 -33.62 18.73
CA PHE A 112 19.25 -34.90 18.56
C PHE A 112 20.02 -35.85 17.61
N LEU A 113 20.47 -35.38 16.45
CA LEU A 113 21.24 -36.20 15.50
C LEU A 113 22.54 -36.70 16.11
N GLU A 114 23.26 -35.85 16.82
CA GLU A 114 24.50 -36.22 17.51
C GLU A 114 24.26 -37.22 18.66
N GLN A 115 23.18 -37.03 19.45
CA GLN A 115 22.80 -37.93 20.53
C GLN A 115 22.51 -39.36 20.05
N TYR A 116 21.83 -39.47 18.90
CA TYR A 116 21.49 -40.78 18.32
C TYR A 116 22.53 -41.32 17.34
N ARG A 117 23.67 -40.62 17.20
CA ARG A 117 24.78 -40.98 16.27
C ARG A 117 24.26 -41.18 14.83
N MET A 118 23.29 -40.39 14.41
CA MET A 118 22.81 -40.43 13.05
C MET A 118 23.83 -39.79 12.11
N GLN A 119 23.98 -40.37 10.91
CA GLN A 119 24.79 -39.76 9.86
C GLN A 119 24.10 -38.45 9.41
N ASN A 120 24.90 -37.55 8.83
CA ASN A 120 24.40 -36.31 8.25
C ASN A 120 23.22 -36.61 7.28
N PRO A 121 21.98 -36.24 7.60
CA PRO A 121 20.83 -36.52 6.75
C PRO A 121 20.70 -35.55 5.58
N PHE A 122 21.51 -34.47 5.57
CA PHE A 122 21.41 -33.44 4.54
C PHE A 122 22.14 -33.91 3.27
N GLY A 123 21.49 -33.66 2.12
CA GLY A 123 22.12 -33.81 0.79
C GLY A 123 22.78 -32.51 0.34
N ASP A 124 23.52 -32.60 -0.76
CA ASP A 124 23.95 -31.39 -1.47
C ASP A 124 22.73 -30.67 -2.02
N THR A 125 22.69 -29.36 -1.88
CA THR A 125 21.51 -28.57 -2.16
C THR A 125 21.88 -27.34 -3.00
N ILE A 126 21.04 -26.97 -3.96
CA ILE A 126 21.12 -25.68 -4.64
C ILE A 126 20.02 -24.78 -4.08
N SER A 127 20.41 -23.71 -3.43
CA SER A 127 19.51 -22.64 -3.00
C SER A 127 19.27 -21.69 -4.14
N VAL A 128 18.02 -21.46 -4.53
CA VAL A 128 17.63 -20.63 -5.66
C VAL A 128 16.71 -19.53 -5.21
N SER A 129 17.10 -18.29 -5.50
CA SER A 129 16.26 -17.09 -5.29
C SER A 129 15.69 -16.64 -6.61
N LEU A 130 14.35 -16.47 -6.68
CA LEU A 130 13.66 -15.97 -7.88
C LEU A 130 13.52 -14.45 -7.84
N THR A 131 13.59 -13.81 -9.01
CA THR A 131 13.39 -12.36 -9.15
C THR A 131 11.98 -11.95 -8.72
N THR A 132 10.96 -12.71 -9.09
CA THR A 132 9.58 -12.52 -8.64
C THR A 132 8.91 -13.85 -8.35
N LEU A 133 7.96 -13.86 -7.40
CA LEU A 133 7.14 -15.06 -7.13
C LEU A 133 6.25 -15.46 -8.32
N ASN A 134 5.96 -14.54 -9.26
CA ASN A 134 5.21 -14.86 -10.47
C ASN A 134 5.98 -15.79 -11.41
N ASP A 135 7.29 -15.83 -11.32
CA ASP A 135 8.16 -16.66 -12.15
C ASP A 135 8.26 -18.11 -11.65
N TYR A 136 7.63 -18.41 -10.50
CA TYR A 136 7.66 -19.71 -9.87
C TYR A 136 7.17 -20.82 -10.82
N SER A 137 6.10 -20.58 -11.59
CA SER A 137 5.58 -21.57 -12.55
C SER A 137 6.58 -21.87 -13.67
N SER A 138 7.28 -20.84 -14.15
CA SER A 138 8.31 -21.00 -15.18
C SER A 138 9.52 -21.78 -14.63
N PHE A 139 9.83 -21.54 -13.37
CA PHE A 139 10.87 -22.25 -12.65
C PHE A 139 10.48 -23.73 -12.42
N ALA A 140 9.28 -24.00 -11.93
CA ALA A 140 8.76 -25.36 -11.74
C ALA A 140 8.77 -26.16 -13.07
N ALA A 141 8.27 -25.54 -14.15
CA ALA A 141 8.29 -26.14 -15.48
C ALA A 141 9.72 -26.42 -16.02
N PHE A 142 10.71 -25.61 -15.60
CA PHE A 142 12.12 -25.88 -15.93
C PHE A 142 12.66 -27.09 -15.19
N ILE A 143 12.38 -27.21 -13.87
CA ILE A 143 12.83 -28.31 -13.02
C ILE A 143 12.19 -29.64 -13.41
N GLU A 144 10.92 -29.64 -13.80
CA GLU A 144 10.16 -30.84 -14.18
C GLU A 144 10.58 -31.45 -15.53
N ARG A 145 11.52 -30.80 -16.26
CA ARG A 145 12.01 -31.35 -17.53
C ARG A 145 12.67 -32.73 -17.33
N PRO A 146 12.42 -33.67 -18.27
CA PRO A 146 12.95 -35.02 -18.17
C PRO A 146 14.47 -35.10 -17.99
N GLU A 147 15.18 -34.12 -18.56
CA GLU A 147 16.66 -34.02 -18.52
C GLU A 147 17.23 -33.78 -17.10
N TRP A 148 16.43 -33.22 -16.18
CA TRP A 148 16.86 -32.89 -14.81
C TRP A 148 16.40 -33.89 -13.75
N LYS A 149 15.57 -34.86 -14.13
CA LYS A 149 15.06 -35.89 -13.20
C LYS A 149 16.12 -36.79 -12.59
N SER A 150 17.28 -36.96 -13.26
CA SER A 150 18.42 -37.70 -12.72
C SER A 150 19.24 -36.89 -11.72
N VAL A 151 19.12 -35.55 -11.76
CA VAL A 151 19.92 -34.63 -10.94
C VAL A 151 19.19 -34.23 -9.67
N ILE A 152 17.87 -34.06 -9.75
CA ILE A 152 17.05 -33.57 -8.62
C ILE A 152 16.35 -34.74 -7.94
N ASN A 153 16.30 -34.73 -6.61
CA ASN A 153 15.62 -35.75 -5.83
C ASN A 153 14.10 -35.71 -6.13
N PRO A 154 13.46 -36.81 -6.59
CA PRO A 154 12.05 -36.83 -6.96
C PRO A 154 11.09 -36.53 -5.79
N THR A 155 11.50 -36.76 -4.55
CA THR A 155 10.71 -36.42 -3.36
C THR A 155 10.54 -34.91 -3.24
N TYR A 156 11.55 -34.13 -3.59
CA TYR A 156 11.48 -32.66 -3.62
C TYR A 156 10.61 -32.10 -4.75
N LEU A 157 10.49 -32.81 -5.86
CA LEU A 157 9.60 -32.42 -6.95
C LEU A 157 8.13 -32.43 -6.52
N SER A 158 7.72 -33.37 -5.67
CA SER A 158 6.35 -33.39 -5.14
C SER A 158 6.10 -32.26 -4.14
N GLU A 159 7.07 -31.93 -3.30
CA GLU A 159 6.99 -30.82 -2.35
C GLU A 159 6.95 -29.47 -3.06
N ILE A 160 7.69 -29.31 -4.15
CA ILE A 160 7.67 -28.10 -4.98
C ILE A 160 6.28 -27.89 -5.60
N THR A 161 5.62 -28.93 -6.07
CA THR A 161 4.28 -28.85 -6.65
C THR A 161 3.23 -28.41 -5.62
N ASP A 162 3.32 -28.91 -4.38
CA ASP A 162 2.45 -28.51 -3.28
C ASP A 162 2.71 -27.05 -2.85
N GLN A 163 3.98 -26.62 -2.81
CA GLN A 163 4.37 -25.24 -2.56
C GLN A 163 3.90 -24.29 -3.68
N GLU A 164 3.97 -24.73 -4.93
CA GLU A 164 3.48 -23.98 -6.07
C GLU A 164 2.01 -23.59 -5.89
N GLN A 165 1.16 -24.53 -5.51
CA GLN A 165 -0.26 -24.27 -5.30
C GLN A 165 -0.50 -23.28 -4.16
N GLN A 166 0.28 -23.35 -3.08
CA GLN A 166 0.23 -22.39 -1.98
C GLN A 166 0.69 -20.99 -2.41
N VAL A 167 1.79 -20.88 -3.13
CA VAL A 167 2.30 -19.60 -3.66
C VAL A 167 1.28 -18.98 -4.61
N PHE A 168 0.68 -19.75 -5.52
CA PHE A 168 -0.36 -19.24 -6.42
C PHE A 168 -1.60 -18.75 -5.69
N SER A 169 -2.05 -19.45 -4.67
CA SER A 169 -3.20 -19.02 -3.87
C SER A 169 -2.91 -17.70 -3.14
N LEU A 170 -1.72 -17.55 -2.57
CA LEU A 170 -1.27 -16.32 -1.91
C LEU A 170 -1.14 -15.15 -2.90
N LEU A 171 -0.56 -15.38 -4.08
CA LEU A 171 -0.46 -14.38 -5.14
C LEU A 171 -1.83 -13.96 -5.65
N ALA A 172 -2.77 -14.91 -5.80
CA ALA A 172 -4.14 -14.63 -6.22
C ALA A 172 -4.86 -13.76 -5.18
N ILE A 173 -4.74 -14.08 -3.87
CA ILE A 173 -5.30 -13.29 -2.76
C ILE A 173 -4.71 -11.88 -2.76
N THR A 174 -3.38 -11.74 -2.89
CA THR A 174 -2.74 -10.43 -2.87
C THR A 174 -3.11 -9.59 -4.09
N ARG A 175 -3.20 -10.22 -5.27
CA ARG A 175 -3.63 -9.55 -6.51
C ARG A 175 -5.09 -9.08 -6.41
N ALA A 176 -5.97 -9.94 -5.89
CA ALA A 176 -7.37 -9.59 -5.63
C ALA A 176 -7.48 -8.47 -4.58
N GLY A 177 -6.70 -8.54 -3.49
CA GLY A 177 -6.64 -7.52 -2.46
C GLY A 177 -6.18 -6.17 -3.01
N ARG A 178 -5.14 -6.15 -3.85
CA ARG A 178 -4.66 -4.93 -4.52
C ARG A 178 -5.73 -4.32 -5.42
N LEU A 179 -6.39 -5.14 -6.25
CA LEU A 179 -7.43 -4.68 -7.16
C LEU A 179 -8.63 -4.11 -6.38
N LEU A 180 -9.07 -4.79 -5.33
CA LEU A 180 -10.12 -4.31 -4.44
C LEU A 180 -9.75 -2.97 -3.79
N THR A 181 -8.53 -2.83 -3.29
CA THR A 181 -8.05 -1.58 -2.70
C THR A 181 -8.05 -0.43 -3.70
N ILE A 182 -7.63 -0.66 -4.94
CA ILE A 182 -7.66 0.37 -6.00
C ILE A 182 -9.11 0.80 -6.30
N ILE A 183 -10.05 -0.16 -6.37
CA ILE A 183 -11.47 0.15 -6.58
C ILE A 183 -12.02 0.99 -5.42
N ILE A 184 -11.76 0.60 -4.18
CA ILE A 184 -12.21 1.34 -3.00
C ILE A 184 -11.57 2.74 -2.98
N LEU A 185 -10.28 2.86 -3.32
CA LEU A 185 -9.60 4.15 -3.40
C LEU A 185 -10.26 5.07 -4.45
N ALA A 186 -10.58 4.55 -5.63
CA ALA A 186 -11.28 5.30 -6.67
C ALA A 186 -12.67 5.77 -6.20
N LEU A 187 -13.44 4.89 -5.55
CA LEU A 187 -14.74 5.25 -4.96
C LEU A 187 -14.59 6.32 -3.87
N THR A 188 -13.53 6.26 -3.08
CA THR A 188 -13.26 7.23 -2.01
C THR A 188 -12.95 8.62 -2.59
N VAL A 189 -12.21 8.71 -3.70
CA VAL A 189 -11.98 9.99 -4.39
C VAL A 189 -13.30 10.59 -4.89
N VAL A 190 -14.18 9.76 -5.47
CA VAL A 190 -15.53 10.21 -5.88
C VAL A 190 -16.33 10.70 -4.68
N ALA A 191 -16.30 9.97 -3.56
CA ALA A 191 -16.96 10.37 -2.33
C ALA A 191 -16.43 11.70 -1.77
N LEU A 192 -15.10 11.92 -1.82
CA LEU A 192 -14.49 13.19 -1.41
C LEU A 192 -15.00 14.38 -2.23
N VAL A 193 -15.06 14.22 -3.56
CA VAL A 193 -15.62 15.26 -4.44
C VAL A 193 -17.09 15.51 -4.10
N PHE A 194 -17.87 14.46 -3.90
CA PHE A 194 -19.29 14.58 -3.55
C PHE A 194 -19.50 15.26 -2.19
N ILE A 195 -18.76 14.86 -1.16
CA ILE A 195 -18.82 15.46 0.19
C ILE A 195 -18.44 16.95 0.13
N THR A 196 -17.38 17.27 -0.61
CA THR A 196 -16.91 18.66 -0.78
C THR A 196 -17.96 19.50 -1.54
N THR A 197 -18.57 18.94 -2.58
CA THR A 197 -19.66 19.58 -3.34
C THR A 197 -20.86 19.90 -2.45
N GLU A 198 -21.30 18.91 -1.68
CA GLU A 198 -22.47 19.08 -0.81
C GLU A 198 -22.18 20.05 0.36
N LEU A 199 -20.99 20.02 0.90
CA LEU A 199 -20.53 20.96 1.93
C LEU A 199 -20.56 22.40 1.41
N VAL A 200 -19.99 22.64 0.23
CA VAL A 200 -19.99 23.97 -0.38
C VAL A 200 -21.41 24.40 -0.74
N ARG A 201 -22.22 23.51 -1.29
CA ARG A 201 -23.61 23.78 -1.62
C ARG A 201 -24.42 24.25 -0.40
N ARG A 202 -24.31 23.54 0.72
CA ARG A 202 -25.01 23.93 1.97
C ARG A 202 -24.56 25.30 2.47
N ARG A 203 -23.26 25.59 2.41
CA ARG A 203 -22.71 26.89 2.79
C ARG A 203 -23.16 28.01 1.85
N ALA A 204 -23.17 27.74 0.55
CA ALA A 204 -23.65 28.70 -0.43
C ALA A 204 -25.16 29.01 -0.27
N ILE A 205 -25.98 28.02 0.12
CA ILE A 205 -27.40 28.24 0.47
C ILE A 205 -27.51 29.08 1.74
N ALA A 206 -26.72 28.78 2.77
CA ALA A 206 -26.76 29.52 4.02
C ALA A 206 -26.33 31.00 3.87
N ARG A 207 -25.55 31.30 2.82
CA ARG A 207 -25.11 32.69 2.49
C ARG A 207 -25.69 33.19 1.17
N SER A 208 -26.90 32.74 0.84
CA SER A 208 -27.56 33.11 -0.42
C SER A 208 -27.74 34.62 -0.61
N ASP A 209 -28.00 35.34 0.48
CA ASP A 209 -28.20 36.79 0.47
C ASP A 209 -26.88 37.53 0.14
N GLU A 210 -25.75 37.10 0.71
CA GLU A 210 -24.42 37.65 0.41
C GLU A 210 -24.05 37.41 -1.07
N VAL A 211 -24.30 36.18 -1.56
CA VAL A 211 -24.04 35.79 -2.96
C VAL A 211 -24.93 36.63 -3.90
N LEU A 212 -26.20 36.89 -3.54
CA LEU A 212 -27.09 37.70 -4.32
C LEU A 212 -26.64 39.16 -4.41
N VAL A 213 -26.23 39.78 -3.29
CA VAL A 213 -25.71 41.14 -3.23
C VAL A 213 -24.43 41.28 -4.08
N GLU A 214 -23.50 40.34 -3.99
CA GLU A 214 -22.26 40.35 -4.79
C GLU A 214 -22.57 40.22 -6.30
N ARG A 215 -23.57 39.40 -6.67
CA ARG A 215 -24.04 39.31 -8.06
C ARG A 215 -24.66 40.60 -8.56
N LEU A 216 -25.55 41.21 -7.78
CA LEU A 216 -26.15 42.48 -8.13
C LEU A 216 -25.13 43.60 -8.29
N ALA A 217 -24.06 43.54 -7.52
CA ALA A 217 -22.91 44.44 -7.64
C ALA A 217 -22.00 44.14 -8.86
N GLY A 218 -22.35 43.13 -9.69
CA GLY A 218 -21.60 42.80 -10.90
C GLY A 218 -20.34 41.99 -10.67
N ALA A 219 -20.21 41.29 -9.53
CA ALA A 219 -19.04 40.45 -9.24
C ALA A 219 -18.96 39.26 -10.23
N GLN A 220 -17.74 38.95 -10.64
CA GLN A 220 -17.50 37.79 -11.53
C GLN A 220 -17.81 36.48 -10.79
N PRO A 221 -18.36 35.44 -11.47
CA PRO A 221 -18.68 34.13 -10.86
C PRO A 221 -17.50 33.52 -10.08
N LEU A 222 -16.28 33.66 -10.58
CA LEU A 222 -15.07 33.15 -9.97
C LEU A 222 -14.72 33.91 -8.68
N SER A 223 -14.98 35.22 -8.58
CA SER A 223 -14.75 36.00 -7.35
C SER A 223 -15.73 35.61 -6.24
N ILE A 224 -16.95 35.24 -6.59
CA ILE A 224 -17.96 34.72 -5.67
C ILE A 224 -17.60 33.30 -5.20
N ALA A 225 -17.07 32.46 -6.09
CA ALA A 225 -16.67 31.09 -5.76
C ALA A 225 -15.40 30.99 -4.90
N LEU A 226 -14.49 31.95 -5.03
CA LEU A 226 -13.15 31.92 -4.43
C LEU A 226 -13.14 31.72 -2.89
N PRO A 227 -13.97 32.40 -2.07
CA PRO A 227 -14.05 32.15 -0.64
C PRO A 227 -14.44 30.71 -0.32
N PHE A 228 -15.41 30.13 -1.03
CA PHE A 228 -15.88 28.74 -0.83
C PHE A 228 -14.80 27.72 -1.23
N ILE A 229 -14.09 27.97 -2.33
CA ILE A 229 -12.93 27.16 -2.74
C ILE A 229 -11.86 27.15 -1.65
N THR A 230 -11.58 28.34 -1.09
CA THR A 230 -10.57 28.50 -0.05
C THR A 230 -10.97 27.77 1.24
N GLU A 231 -12.24 27.92 1.66
CA GLU A 231 -12.78 27.23 2.82
C GLU A 231 -12.68 25.70 2.67
N ALA A 232 -13.07 25.17 1.49
CA ALA A 232 -12.97 23.75 1.19
C ALA A 232 -11.52 23.26 1.19
N ALA A 233 -10.61 24.01 0.55
CA ALA A 233 -9.18 23.68 0.50
C ALA A 233 -8.54 23.63 1.88
N VAL A 234 -8.85 24.62 2.74
CA VAL A 234 -8.31 24.67 4.12
C VAL A 234 -8.85 23.49 4.94
N LEU A 235 -10.13 23.15 4.83
CA LEU A 235 -10.71 21.98 5.52
C LEU A 235 -10.07 20.67 5.07
N LEU A 236 -9.87 20.49 3.76
CA LEU A 236 -9.19 19.31 3.23
C LEU A 236 -7.75 19.20 3.76
N LEU A 237 -6.98 20.29 3.70
CA LEU A 237 -5.60 20.31 4.18
C LEU A 237 -5.51 20.01 5.69
N ILE A 238 -6.37 20.61 6.51
CA ILE A 238 -6.42 20.32 7.95
C ILE A 238 -6.78 18.85 8.19
N SER A 239 -7.75 18.32 7.43
CA SER A 239 -8.16 16.91 7.53
C SER A 239 -7.02 15.96 7.19
N ILE A 240 -6.23 16.25 6.14
CA ILE A 240 -5.05 15.48 5.75
C ILE A 240 -4.00 15.50 6.86
N ILE A 241 -3.66 16.68 7.40
CA ILE A 241 -2.65 16.80 8.47
C ILE A 241 -3.10 16.02 9.70
N LEU A 242 -4.36 16.17 10.10
CA LEU A 242 -4.89 15.49 11.28
C LEU A 242 -4.96 13.98 11.11
N SER A 243 -5.43 13.48 9.94
CA SER A 243 -5.48 12.05 9.64
C SER A 243 -4.07 11.44 9.58
N SER A 244 -3.11 12.16 8.98
CA SER A 244 -1.72 11.73 8.92
C SER A 244 -1.07 11.64 10.30
N ALA A 245 -1.35 12.61 11.18
CA ALA A 245 -0.88 12.56 12.56
C ALA A 245 -1.46 11.34 13.30
N VAL A 246 -2.75 11.07 13.16
CA VAL A 246 -3.40 9.89 13.75
C VAL A 246 -2.82 8.60 13.19
N MET A 247 -2.55 8.54 11.88
CA MET A 247 -1.96 7.35 11.24
C MET A 247 -0.54 7.06 11.73
N VAL A 248 0.29 8.10 11.85
CA VAL A 248 1.65 7.97 12.44
C VAL A 248 1.59 7.45 13.87
N ILE A 249 0.69 8.00 14.69
CA ILE A 249 0.47 7.54 16.06
C ILE A 249 -0.01 6.10 16.09
N PHE A 250 -0.96 5.74 15.23
CA PHE A 250 -1.48 4.36 15.10
C PHE A 250 -0.37 3.36 14.79
N ILE A 251 0.47 3.66 13.79
CA ILE A 251 1.61 2.79 13.42
C ILE A 251 2.61 2.67 14.57
N ALA A 252 2.90 3.75 15.28
CA ALA A 252 3.82 3.75 16.41
C ALA A 252 3.30 2.93 17.62
N ILE A 253 1.99 2.95 17.85
CA ILE A 253 1.35 2.25 18.97
C ILE A 253 1.02 0.79 18.64
N LEU A 254 0.92 0.42 17.37
CA LEU A 254 0.54 -0.91 16.91
C LEU A 254 1.34 -2.05 17.58
N PRO A 255 2.69 -2.01 17.71
CA PRO A 255 3.46 -3.03 18.40
C PRO A 255 3.21 -3.10 19.91
N LEU A 256 2.72 -2.01 20.51
CA LEU A 256 2.39 -1.94 21.94
C LEU A 256 1.03 -2.62 22.23
N ILE A 257 0.07 -2.45 21.31
CA ILE A 257 -1.28 -3.01 21.47
C ILE A 257 -1.31 -4.48 21.06
N ILE A 258 -0.60 -4.85 20.00
CA ILE A 258 -0.60 -6.21 19.44
C ILE A 258 0.80 -6.81 19.59
N PRO A 259 1.02 -7.67 20.62
CA PRO A 259 2.35 -8.26 20.87
C PRO A 259 2.91 -9.07 19.69
N ALA A 260 2.05 -9.58 18.82
CA ALA A 260 2.47 -10.31 17.61
C ALA A 260 3.33 -9.46 16.66
N PHE A 261 3.18 -8.12 16.67
CA PHE A 261 3.97 -7.18 15.88
C PHE A 261 5.29 -6.74 16.57
N GLN A 262 5.58 -7.23 17.76
CA GLN A 262 6.88 -6.99 18.39
C GLN A 262 7.98 -7.74 17.64
N THR A 263 9.21 -7.28 17.76
CA THR A 263 10.39 -7.88 17.07
C THR A 263 10.58 -9.38 17.35
N GLN A 264 10.15 -9.84 18.51
CA GLN A 264 10.16 -11.26 18.91
C GLN A 264 8.81 -11.96 18.68
N GLY A 265 7.79 -11.25 18.18
CA GLY A 265 6.46 -11.80 17.93
C GLY A 265 6.38 -12.55 16.60
N ALA A 266 5.28 -13.27 16.40
CA ALA A 266 5.04 -14.06 15.19
C ALA A 266 5.06 -13.22 13.89
N LEU A 267 4.68 -11.94 13.98
CA LEU A 267 4.67 -10.98 12.88
C LEU A 267 5.87 -10.00 12.92
N GLY A 268 6.86 -10.25 13.76
CA GLY A 268 8.08 -9.43 13.86
C GLY A 268 8.83 -9.31 12.53
N PRO A 269 9.07 -10.40 11.79
CA PRO A 269 9.68 -10.34 10.47
C PRO A 269 8.87 -9.50 9.47
N LEU A 270 7.54 -9.59 9.50
CA LEU A 270 6.65 -8.78 8.67
C LEU A 270 6.78 -7.29 9.01
N GLN A 271 6.86 -6.94 10.30
CA GLN A 271 7.09 -5.55 10.73
C GLN A 271 8.43 -5.01 10.23
N ALA A 272 9.48 -5.83 10.24
CA ALA A 272 10.80 -5.43 9.72
C ALA A 272 10.75 -5.08 8.23
N GLU A 273 9.99 -5.81 7.43
CA GLU A 273 9.79 -5.53 6.00
C GLU A 273 8.86 -4.34 5.74
N ILE A 274 7.78 -4.19 6.52
CA ILE A 274 6.82 -3.10 6.33
C ILE A 274 7.38 -1.75 6.76
N THR A 275 8.19 -1.69 7.81
CA THR A 275 8.69 -0.43 8.37
C THR A 275 9.45 0.46 7.36
N PRO A 276 10.41 -0.05 6.56
CA PRO A 276 11.10 0.75 5.55
C PRO A 276 10.15 1.17 4.41
N LEU A 277 9.21 0.31 4.01
CA LEU A 277 8.19 0.64 3.01
C LEU A 277 7.30 1.78 3.49
N LEU A 278 6.83 1.74 4.74
CA LEU A 278 6.00 2.80 5.31
C LEU A 278 6.76 4.13 5.42
N ARG A 279 8.03 4.12 5.77
CA ARG A 279 8.86 5.34 5.84
C ARG A 279 8.95 6.06 4.49
N THR A 280 8.87 5.33 3.39
CA THR A 280 8.93 5.89 2.04
C THR A 280 7.53 6.21 1.50
N MET A 281 6.57 5.31 1.69
CA MET A 281 5.22 5.43 1.12
C MET A 281 4.37 6.48 1.84
N LEU A 282 4.46 6.58 3.18
CA LEU A 282 3.62 7.48 3.95
C LEU A 282 3.85 8.97 3.62
N PRO A 283 5.09 9.49 3.60
CA PRO A 283 5.34 10.88 3.18
C PRO A 283 4.90 11.13 1.73
N MET A 284 5.13 10.17 0.82
CA MET A 284 4.71 10.29 -0.57
C MET A 284 3.19 10.36 -0.71
N LEU A 285 2.46 9.55 0.07
CA LEU A 285 1.00 9.58 0.13
C LEU A 285 0.50 10.95 0.62
N ILE A 286 1.03 11.45 1.74
CA ILE A 286 0.65 12.75 2.30
C ILE A 286 0.90 13.88 1.30
N LEU A 287 2.06 13.88 0.63
CA LEU A 287 2.37 14.87 -0.41
C LEU A 287 1.39 14.77 -1.59
N THR A 288 1.03 13.58 -2.01
CA THR A 288 0.07 13.33 -3.08
C THR A 288 -1.33 13.82 -2.69
N GLU A 289 -1.79 13.50 -1.47
CA GLU A 289 -3.06 14.00 -0.92
C GLU A 289 -3.07 15.53 -0.87
N MET A 290 -2.00 16.14 -0.38
CA MET A 290 -1.87 17.62 -0.32
C MET A 290 -1.86 18.28 -1.70
N ALA A 291 -1.29 17.62 -2.71
CA ALA A 291 -1.27 18.11 -4.08
C ALA A 291 -2.64 18.00 -4.76
N ILE A 292 -3.40 16.93 -4.46
CA ILE A 292 -4.73 16.68 -5.04
C ILE A 292 -5.82 17.47 -4.31
N ALA A 293 -5.67 17.79 -3.03
CA ALA A 293 -6.68 18.48 -2.22
C ALA A 293 -7.16 19.82 -2.84
N PRO A 294 -6.30 20.70 -3.36
CA PRO A 294 -6.75 21.93 -4.02
C PRO A 294 -7.59 21.66 -5.28
N LEU A 295 -7.28 20.62 -6.03
CA LEU A 295 -8.05 20.22 -7.21
C LEU A 295 -9.45 19.75 -6.82
N ILE A 296 -9.55 18.92 -5.77
CA ILE A 296 -10.83 18.46 -5.21
C ILE A 296 -11.63 19.67 -4.69
N ALA A 297 -10.97 20.61 -4.00
CA ALA A 297 -11.62 21.83 -3.51
C ALA A 297 -12.19 22.67 -4.66
N VAL A 298 -11.43 22.89 -5.73
CA VAL A 298 -11.87 23.66 -6.89
C VAL A 298 -13.05 22.95 -7.57
N CYS A 299 -12.92 21.65 -7.87
CA CYS A 299 -13.99 20.89 -8.53
C CYS A 299 -15.26 20.83 -7.67
N GLY A 300 -15.13 20.48 -6.39
CA GLY A 300 -16.25 20.38 -5.47
C GLY A 300 -16.94 21.72 -5.21
N ALA A 301 -16.15 22.79 -5.01
CA ALA A 301 -16.71 24.12 -4.79
C ALA A 301 -17.42 24.65 -6.06
N TRP A 302 -16.83 24.44 -7.24
CA TRP A 302 -17.46 24.86 -8.47
C TRP A 302 -18.79 24.16 -8.72
N LEU A 303 -18.83 22.84 -8.54
CA LEU A 303 -20.07 22.05 -8.66
C LEU A 303 -21.10 22.44 -7.60
N GLY A 304 -20.67 22.74 -6.38
CA GLY A 304 -21.56 23.11 -5.28
C GLY A 304 -22.21 24.49 -5.43
N ILE A 305 -21.46 25.49 -5.94
CA ILE A 305 -21.94 26.86 -6.06
C ILE A 305 -22.65 27.14 -7.38
N ARG A 306 -22.39 26.35 -8.44
CA ARG A 306 -22.90 26.54 -9.79
C ARG A 306 -24.44 26.79 -9.84
N PRO A 307 -25.30 26.04 -9.15
CA PRO A 307 -26.74 26.26 -9.18
C PRO A 307 -27.17 27.64 -8.67
N GLN A 308 -26.39 28.26 -7.79
CA GLN A 308 -26.72 29.55 -7.20
C GLN A 308 -26.18 30.74 -8.00
N VAL A 309 -25.13 30.49 -8.77
CA VAL A 309 -24.56 31.51 -9.67
C VAL A 309 -25.29 31.54 -11.01
N GLU A 310 -25.73 30.39 -11.57
CA GLU A 310 -26.39 30.30 -12.88
C GLU A 310 -27.89 30.48 -12.83
N SER A 311 -28.58 30.10 -11.75
CA SER A 311 -30.04 30.18 -11.64
C SER A 311 -30.43 31.05 -10.46
N PRO A 312 -30.81 32.34 -10.65
CA PRO A 312 -31.41 33.12 -9.58
C PRO A 312 -32.78 32.54 -9.26
N ARG A 313 -32.94 31.82 -8.16
CA ARG A 313 -34.25 31.58 -7.60
C ARG A 313 -34.72 32.91 -6.99
N ILE A 314 -35.43 33.70 -7.77
CA ILE A 314 -36.28 34.75 -7.23
C ILE A 314 -37.47 34.00 -6.61
N SER A 315 -37.32 33.58 -5.36
CA SER A 315 -38.49 33.19 -4.57
C SER A 315 -39.17 34.49 -4.18
N PHE A 316 -40.13 34.93 -4.99
CA PHE A 316 -41.12 35.83 -4.45
C PHE A 316 -41.86 35.02 -3.38
N ALA A 317 -41.52 35.25 -2.10
CA ALA A 317 -42.37 34.88 -1.00
C ALA A 317 -43.64 35.76 -1.14
N VAL A 318 -44.72 35.14 -1.56
CA VAL A 318 -46.08 35.68 -1.45
C VAL A 318 -46.58 35.39 -0.06
#